data_5d52d14520cb1432af581d008e8cb7b9
#
_entry.id   5d52d14520cb1432af581d008e8cb7b9
#
_cell.length_a   1.000
_cell.length_b   1.000
_cell.length_c   1.000
_cell.angle_alpha   90.00
_cell.angle_beta   90.00
_cell.angle_gamma   90.00
#
_symmetry.space_group_name_H-M   'P 1'
#
loop_
_entity.id
_entity.type
_entity.pdbx_description
1 polymer ?
#
loop_
_entity_poly.entity_id
_entity_poly.type
_entity_poly.pdbx_seq_one_letter_code
_entity_poly.pdbx_strand_id
1 'polypeptide(L)'
;MKPLFAPFAALMLALLTLASPARAGADLKQISDYLDTLTSVEADFVQYNPDGSAMPGTMYLKRPGRVRFEYAGENAPLVLISGGQVAVFDPLSNEPPFRFPVSATPLDTILGRDVDLTDGSVDTHLMESGDFTILNAQDPKYAEYGYVSLVFDTNPLMLRQWVVIDGSGQQTTIVLKTIKPNASIRTSVFNIRSEMRRRGWEE
;
A
#
# COMPACT_ATOMS: atom_id res chain seq x y z
N MET A 1 31.62 71.74 -37.46
CA MET A 1 30.98 70.47 -37.72
C MET A 1 31.33 69.51 -36.54
N LYS A 2 30.37 69.24 -35.66
CA LYS A 2 30.55 68.34 -34.49
C LYS A 2 29.77 67.06 -34.79
N PRO A 3 30.34 65.89 -34.60
CA PRO A 3 29.56 64.65 -34.66
C PRO A 3 28.91 64.36 -33.31
N LEU A 4 27.60 64.09 -33.34
CA LEU A 4 26.80 63.62 -32.21
C LEU A 4 27.05 62.12 -32.06
N PHE A 5 27.63 61.73 -30.93
CA PHE A 5 27.64 60.35 -30.50
C PHE A 5 26.40 60.07 -29.62
N ALA A 6 25.51 59.20 -30.07
CA ALA A 6 24.42 58.66 -29.24
C ALA A 6 24.88 57.42 -28.51
N PRO A 7 24.63 57.28 -27.22
CA PRO A 7 24.94 56.03 -26.52
C PRO A 7 23.81 55.01 -26.75
N PHE A 8 24.20 53.84 -27.28
CA PHE A 8 23.35 52.66 -27.41
C PHE A 8 23.16 52.06 -26.01
N ALA A 9 22.01 52.27 -25.40
CA ALA A 9 21.64 51.61 -24.15
C ALA A 9 21.27 50.17 -24.43
N ALA A 10 22.16 49.23 -24.09
CA ALA A 10 21.92 47.78 -24.15
C ALA A 10 20.95 47.44 -23.02
N LEU A 11 19.70 47.19 -23.37
CA LEU A 11 18.68 46.63 -22.49
C LEU A 11 18.95 45.11 -22.31
N MET A 12 19.69 44.77 -21.25
CA MET A 12 19.85 43.39 -20.84
C MET A 12 18.51 42.91 -20.20
N LEU A 13 17.69 42.22 -20.99
CA LEU A 13 16.48 41.53 -20.50
C LEU A 13 16.92 40.27 -19.75
N ALA A 14 17.03 40.36 -18.42
CA ALA A 14 17.27 39.23 -17.57
C ALA A 14 16.03 38.32 -17.62
N LEU A 15 16.13 37.22 -18.41
CA LEU A 15 15.19 36.12 -18.30
C LEU A 15 15.41 35.43 -16.93
N LEU A 16 14.61 35.81 -15.94
CA LEU A 16 14.42 35.01 -14.74
C LEU A 16 13.70 33.74 -15.17
N THR A 17 14.45 32.70 -15.43
CA THR A 17 13.92 31.32 -15.53
C THR A 17 13.38 30.95 -14.16
N LEU A 18 12.07 31.00 -13.99
CA LEU A 18 11.38 30.37 -12.87
C LEU A 18 11.62 28.86 -12.98
N ALA A 19 12.76 28.41 -12.47
CA ALA A 19 12.98 27.00 -12.25
C ALA A 19 11.96 26.57 -11.18
N SER A 20 10.86 25.95 -11.61
CA SER A 20 9.99 25.23 -10.68
C SER A 20 10.88 24.24 -9.94
N PRO A 21 10.86 24.19 -8.60
CA PRO A 21 11.60 23.18 -7.88
C PRO A 21 11.14 21.82 -8.37
N ALA A 22 12.06 21.03 -8.93
CA ALA A 22 11.80 19.63 -9.22
C ALA A 22 11.37 19.00 -7.88
N ARG A 23 10.11 18.58 -7.78
CA ARG A 23 9.63 17.83 -6.63
C ARG A 23 10.34 16.49 -6.69
N ALA A 24 11.29 16.26 -5.81
CA ALA A 24 11.86 14.95 -5.64
C ALA A 24 10.78 14.05 -5.02
N GLY A 25 10.59 12.86 -5.57
CA GLY A 25 9.73 11.83 -5.00
C GLY A 25 10.22 11.40 -3.63
N ALA A 26 9.43 10.61 -2.92
CA ALA A 26 9.87 10.06 -1.65
C ALA A 26 10.93 8.98 -1.88
N ASP A 27 11.98 8.96 -1.06
CA ASP A 27 12.98 7.92 -1.07
C ASP A 27 12.55 6.68 -0.24
N LEU A 28 13.31 5.58 -0.35
CA LEU A 28 13.00 4.32 0.36
C LEU A 28 12.97 4.50 1.88
N LYS A 29 13.85 5.36 2.43
CA LYS A 29 13.88 5.61 3.87
C LYS A 29 12.62 6.35 4.31
N GLN A 30 12.21 7.37 3.59
CA GLN A 30 10.99 8.12 3.89
C GLN A 30 9.74 7.22 3.83
N ILE A 31 9.70 6.29 2.87
CA ILE A 31 8.61 5.31 2.75
C ILE A 31 8.64 4.33 3.92
N SER A 32 9.82 3.80 4.29
CA SER A 32 9.99 2.92 5.45
C SER A 32 9.52 3.60 6.73
N ASP A 33 10.04 4.81 7.00
CA ASP A 33 9.66 5.62 8.17
C ASP A 33 8.13 5.88 8.20
N TYR A 34 7.53 6.19 7.05
CA TYR A 34 6.07 6.38 6.96
C TYR A 34 5.31 5.09 7.28
N LEU A 35 5.70 3.96 6.69
CA LEU A 35 5.04 2.67 6.93
C LEU A 35 5.14 2.26 8.41
N ASP A 36 6.23 2.58 9.09
CA ASP A 36 6.43 2.29 10.50
C ASP A 36 5.57 3.17 11.42
N THR A 37 5.18 4.36 10.97
CA THR A 37 4.19 5.17 11.71
C THR A 37 2.80 4.53 11.74
N LEU A 38 2.49 3.66 10.79
CA LEU A 38 1.20 2.97 10.65
C LEU A 38 1.13 1.75 11.59
N THR A 39 1.19 1.96 12.89
CA THR A 39 1.16 0.88 13.90
C THR A 39 -0.21 0.23 14.01
N SER A 40 -1.27 1.01 13.85
CA SER A 40 -2.66 0.54 13.72
C SER A 40 -3.44 1.47 12.79
N VAL A 41 -4.23 0.91 11.90
CA VAL A 41 -5.00 1.66 10.90
C VAL A 41 -6.40 1.08 10.78
N GLU A 42 -7.41 1.93 10.77
CA GLU A 42 -8.74 1.65 10.24
C GLU A 42 -8.88 2.43 8.94
N ALA A 43 -9.31 1.77 7.88
CA ALA A 43 -9.50 2.43 6.59
C ALA A 43 -10.67 1.84 5.82
N ASP A 44 -11.46 2.69 5.17
CA ASP A 44 -12.38 2.24 4.15
C ASP A 44 -11.59 1.99 2.86
N PHE A 45 -11.96 0.92 2.15
CA PHE A 45 -11.28 0.55 0.89
C PHE A 45 -12.26 0.10 -0.17
N VAL A 46 -11.79 0.06 -1.41
CA VAL A 46 -12.41 -0.67 -2.51
C VAL A 46 -11.35 -1.58 -3.12
N GLN A 47 -11.64 -2.88 -3.20
CA GLN A 47 -10.85 -3.83 -3.94
C GLN A 47 -11.39 -3.97 -5.35
N TYR A 48 -10.50 -3.91 -6.34
CA TYR A 48 -10.77 -4.23 -7.73
C TYR A 48 -10.09 -5.55 -8.08
N ASN A 49 -10.86 -6.51 -8.53
CA ASN A 49 -10.39 -7.85 -8.87
C ASN A 49 -9.98 -7.94 -10.36
N PRO A 50 -9.23 -9.00 -10.74
CA PRO A 50 -8.82 -9.21 -12.14
C PRO A 50 -9.98 -9.34 -13.12
N ASP A 51 -11.15 -9.79 -12.66
CA ASP A 51 -12.39 -9.90 -13.45
C ASP A 51 -13.13 -8.56 -13.62
N GLY A 52 -12.61 -7.45 -13.06
CA GLY A 52 -13.19 -6.12 -13.08
C GLY A 52 -14.25 -5.88 -12.00
N SER A 53 -14.57 -6.86 -11.17
CA SER A 53 -15.48 -6.66 -10.04
C SER A 53 -14.88 -5.73 -8.98
N ALA A 54 -15.74 -4.97 -8.29
CA ALA A 54 -15.35 -4.05 -7.24
C ALA A 54 -16.03 -4.43 -5.93
N MET A 55 -15.24 -4.56 -4.87
CA MET A 55 -15.69 -4.96 -3.55
C MET A 55 -15.31 -3.90 -2.51
N PRO A 56 -16.25 -3.07 -2.02
CA PRO A 56 -15.98 -2.13 -0.95
C PRO A 56 -15.89 -2.85 0.40
N GLY A 57 -15.21 -2.21 1.37
CA GLY A 57 -15.10 -2.77 2.71
C GLY A 57 -14.38 -1.84 3.67
N THR A 58 -14.18 -2.34 4.90
CA THR A 58 -13.37 -1.70 5.93
C THR A 58 -12.18 -2.61 6.28
N MET A 59 -11.00 -2.02 6.29
CA MET A 59 -9.76 -2.69 6.67
C MET A 59 -9.34 -2.25 8.07
N TYR A 60 -8.91 -3.21 8.86
CA TYR A 60 -8.22 -3.00 10.12
C TYR A 60 -6.82 -3.59 10.02
N LEU A 61 -5.81 -2.79 10.32
CA LEU A 61 -4.42 -3.22 10.38
C LEU A 61 -3.89 -2.97 11.79
N LYS A 62 -3.12 -3.90 12.31
CA LYS A 62 -2.37 -3.74 13.56
C LYS A 62 -1.05 -4.50 13.47
N ARG A 63 0.03 -3.74 13.41
CA ARG A 63 1.38 -4.33 13.36
C ARG A 63 1.74 -5.08 14.65
N PRO A 64 2.59 -6.09 14.57
CA PRO A 64 3.04 -6.74 13.34
C PRO A 64 2.02 -7.76 12.80
N GLY A 65 1.94 -7.88 11.48
CA GLY A 65 1.33 -9.01 10.78
C GLY A 65 -0.14 -9.30 11.05
N ARG A 66 -0.95 -8.29 11.41
CA ARG A 66 -2.39 -8.46 11.64
C ARG A 66 -3.17 -7.54 10.73
N VAL A 67 -4.00 -8.15 9.89
CA VAL A 67 -4.94 -7.41 9.02
C VAL A 67 -6.28 -8.13 9.03
N ARG A 68 -7.34 -7.35 8.96
CA ARG A 68 -8.72 -7.82 8.79
C ARG A 68 -9.37 -7.00 7.70
N PHE A 69 -9.85 -7.66 6.65
CA PHE A 69 -10.66 -7.06 5.60
C PHE A 69 -12.09 -7.52 5.76
N GLU A 70 -12.98 -6.60 6.08
CA GLU A 70 -14.43 -6.82 6.15
C GLU A 70 -15.07 -6.24 4.90
N TYR A 71 -15.43 -7.09 3.95
CA TYR A 71 -16.12 -6.64 2.74
C TYR A 71 -17.59 -6.35 3.05
N ALA A 72 -18.15 -5.36 2.36
CA ALA A 72 -19.53 -4.95 2.51
C ALA A 72 -20.48 -5.82 1.67
N GLY A 73 -21.66 -6.09 2.20
CA GLY A 73 -22.71 -6.82 1.51
C GLY A 73 -23.19 -8.04 2.28
N GLU A 74 -24.38 -8.51 1.92
CA GLU A 74 -24.89 -9.78 2.40
C GLU A 74 -24.03 -10.91 1.81
N ASN A 75 -23.60 -11.85 2.63
CA ASN A 75 -22.69 -12.93 2.24
C ASN A 75 -21.31 -12.45 1.69
N ALA A 76 -20.85 -11.29 2.13
CA ALA A 76 -19.52 -10.84 1.76
C ALA A 76 -18.42 -11.64 2.50
N PRO A 77 -17.28 -11.90 1.87
CA PRO A 77 -16.18 -12.63 2.49
C PRO A 77 -15.54 -11.82 3.62
N LEU A 78 -14.74 -12.52 4.43
CA LEU A 78 -13.86 -11.92 5.42
C LEU A 78 -12.47 -12.50 5.22
N VAL A 79 -11.45 -11.64 5.18
CA VAL A 79 -10.06 -12.07 5.15
C VAL A 79 -9.35 -11.65 6.43
N LEU A 80 -8.72 -12.59 7.10
CA LEU A 80 -7.88 -12.36 8.27
C LEU A 80 -6.44 -12.74 7.98
N ILE A 81 -5.51 -11.86 8.35
CA ILE A 81 -4.09 -12.16 8.42
C ILE A 81 -3.69 -12.07 9.89
N SER A 82 -3.17 -13.16 10.45
CA SER A 82 -2.71 -13.19 11.83
C SER A 82 -1.83 -14.42 12.08
N GLY A 83 -0.78 -14.24 12.88
CA GLY A 83 0.11 -15.37 13.22
C GLY A 83 0.80 -16.00 12.02
N GLY A 84 1.15 -15.22 11.00
CA GLY A 84 1.79 -15.72 9.79
C GLY A 84 0.84 -16.47 8.84
N GLN A 85 -0.46 -16.44 9.08
CA GLN A 85 -1.47 -17.12 8.27
C GLN A 85 -2.45 -16.11 7.67
N VAL A 86 -2.87 -16.37 6.44
CA VAL A 86 -4.06 -15.80 5.82
C VAL A 86 -5.20 -16.78 5.98
N ALA A 87 -6.38 -16.31 6.38
CA ALA A 87 -7.61 -17.10 6.44
C ALA A 87 -8.72 -16.36 5.69
N VAL A 88 -9.27 -17.02 4.67
CA VAL A 88 -10.37 -16.51 3.85
C VAL A 88 -11.65 -17.23 4.24
N PHE A 89 -12.58 -16.50 4.80
CA PHE A 89 -13.91 -16.97 5.19
C PHE A 89 -14.90 -16.61 4.07
N ASP A 90 -15.34 -17.62 3.35
CA ASP A 90 -16.41 -17.47 2.35
C ASP A 90 -17.75 -17.89 2.99
N PRO A 91 -18.69 -16.96 3.19
CA PRO A 91 -19.99 -17.27 3.80
C PRO A 91 -20.90 -18.11 2.90
N LEU A 92 -20.60 -18.22 1.62
CA LEU A 92 -21.33 -19.09 0.66
C LEU A 92 -20.80 -20.50 0.66
N SER A 93 -19.61 -20.74 1.23
CA SER A 93 -19.03 -22.08 1.41
C SER A 93 -19.50 -22.69 2.72
N ASN A 94 -19.85 -23.97 2.70
CA ASN A 94 -20.07 -24.76 3.91
C ASN A 94 -18.76 -25.39 4.42
N GLU A 95 -17.60 -24.90 3.97
CA GLU A 95 -16.28 -25.37 4.33
C GLU A 95 -15.63 -24.42 5.36
N PRO A 96 -14.71 -24.93 6.20
CA PRO A 96 -13.84 -24.07 7.01
C PRO A 96 -13.10 -23.05 6.17
N PRO A 97 -12.57 -21.96 6.76
CA PRO A 97 -11.84 -20.95 5.99
C PRO A 97 -10.65 -21.55 5.27
N PHE A 98 -10.46 -21.16 4.02
CA PHE A 98 -9.24 -21.48 3.29
C PHE A 98 -8.05 -20.79 3.94
N ARG A 99 -6.97 -21.53 4.26
CA ARG A 99 -5.82 -21.01 5.00
C ARG A 99 -4.52 -21.30 4.27
N PHE A 100 -3.64 -20.28 4.24
CA PHE A 100 -2.30 -20.42 3.67
C PHE A 100 -1.31 -19.47 4.38
N PRO A 101 0.02 -19.72 4.30
CA PRO A 101 1.01 -18.82 4.88
C PRO A 101 0.97 -17.42 4.24
N VAL A 102 1.14 -16.34 5.05
CA VAL A 102 1.24 -14.98 4.52
C VAL A 102 2.48 -14.80 3.64
N SER A 103 3.56 -15.57 3.90
CA SER A 103 4.76 -15.61 3.06
C SER A 103 4.52 -16.14 1.63
N ALA A 104 3.38 -16.80 1.39
CA ALA A 104 2.93 -17.12 0.04
C ALA A 104 2.20 -15.94 -0.64
N THR A 105 2.35 -14.74 -0.12
CA THR A 105 1.79 -13.50 -0.69
C THR A 105 2.83 -12.38 -0.65
N PRO A 106 2.84 -11.48 -1.64
CA PRO A 106 3.74 -10.31 -1.60
C PRO A 106 3.49 -9.35 -0.43
N LEU A 107 2.35 -9.49 0.28
CA LEU A 107 2.00 -8.62 1.40
C LEU A 107 2.91 -8.82 2.62
N ASP A 108 3.53 -9.99 2.76
CA ASP A 108 4.46 -10.27 3.88
C ASP A 108 5.58 -9.23 3.95
N THR A 109 6.06 -8.78 2.80
CA THR A 109 7.10 -7.75 2.64
C THR A 109 6.81 -6.46 3.43
N ILE A 110 5.53 -6.09 3.57
CA ILE A 110 5.12 -4.79 4.15
C ILE A 110 4.38 -4.91 5.48
N LEU A 111 4.11 -6.13 5.96
CA LEU A 111 3.33 -6.37 7.17
C LEU A 111 4.20 -6.61 8.42
N GLY A 112 5.52 -6.62 8.29
CA GLY A 112 6.47 -6.80 9.38
C GLY A 112 6.28 -5.80 10.53
N ARG A 113 7.04 -5.98 11.62
CA ARG A 113 7.07 -5.03 12.76
C ARG A 113 7.70 -3.72 12.31
N ASP A 114 8.86 -3.83 11.71
CA ASP A 114 9.68 -2.75 11.19
C ASP A 114 9.86 -3.03 9.69
N VAL A 115 9.57 -2.05 8.86
CA VAL A 115 9.70 -2.16 7.41
C VAL A 115 10.94 -1.40 6.98
N ASP A 116 12.03 -2.11 6.76
CA ASP A 116 13.26 -1.54 6.21
C ASP A 116 13.41 -1.92 4.74
N LEU A 117 13.11 -0.97 3.88
CA LEU A 117 13.24 -1.12 2.43
C LEU A 117 14.65 -0.78 1.92
N THR A 118 15.57 -0.41 2.84
CA THR A 118 16.93 0.03 2.50
C THR A 118 17.99 -1.04 2.76
N ASP A 119 17.66 -2.11 3.49
CA ASP A 119 18.59 -3.16 3.92
C ASP A 119 18.96 -4.17 2.83
N GLY A 120 18.31 -4.09 1.66
CA GLY A 120 18.54 -5.00 0.52
C GLY A 120 17.89 -6.39 0.68
N SER A 121 17.06 -6.61 1.70
CA SER A 121 16.31 -7.87 1.87
C SER A 121 15.16 -8.00 0.89
N VAL A 122 14.72 -6.88 0.33
CA VAL A 122 13.62 -6.75 -0.62
C VAL A 122 14.13 -6.06 -1.88
N ASP A 123 13.82 -6.62 -3.04
CA ASP A 123 14.05 -5.96 -4.31
C ASP A 123 13.05 -4.81 -4.47
N THR A 124 13.56 -3.59 -4.62
CA THR A 124 12.73 -2.39 -4.68
C THR A 124 12.98 -1.60 -5.96
N HIS A 125 11.91 -1.06 -6.53
CA HIS A 125 11.98 -0.15 -7.67
C HIS A 125 11.05 1.04 -7.43
N LEU A 126 11.65 2.24 -7.37
CA LEU A 126 10.93 3.51 -7.21
C LEU A 126 10.70 4.17 -8.56
N MET A 127 9.49 4.69 -8.74
CA MET A 127 9.09 5.49 -9.90
C MET A 127 8.32 6.72 -9.42
N GLU A 128 8.46 7.81 -10.16
CA GLU A 128 7.65 9.02 -9.97
C GLU A 128 6.65 9.16 -11.13
N SER A 129 5.42 9.51 -10.81
CA SER A 129 4.35 9.73 -11.78
C SER A 129 3.46 10.89 -11.34
N GLY A 130 3.75 12.09 -11.82
CA GLY A 130 3.06 13.32 -11.40
C GLY A 130 3.23 13.58 -9.91
N ASP A 131 2.13 13.62 -9.17
CA ASP A 131 2.13 13.84 -7.72
C ASP A 131 2.25 12.53 -6.91
N PHE A 132 2.56 11.41 -7.56
CA PHE A 132 2.65 10.09 -6.94
C PHE A 132 4.08 9.55 -6.94
N THR A 133 4.43 8.89 -5.83
CA THR A 133 5.58 8.01 -5.73
C THR A 133 5.08 6.57 -5.75
N ILE A 134 5.63 5.74 -6.64
CA ILE A 134 5.26 4.33 -6.80
C ILE A 134 6.46 3.47 -6.41
N LEU A 135 6.25 2.56 -5.47
CA LEU A 135 7.24 1.59 -5.03
C LEU A 135 6.78 0.18 -5.41
N ASN A 136 7.55 -0.49 -6.25
CA ASN A 136 7.42 -1.94 -6.42
C ASN A 136 8.37 -2.63 -5.44
N ALA A 137 7.86 -3.61 -4.70
CA ALA A 137 8.62 -4.37 -3.70
C ALA A 137 8.36 -5.86 -3.86
N GLN A 138 9.44 -6.65 -3.95
CA GLN A 138 9.41 -8.10 -4.13
C GLN A 138 10.40 -8.75 -3.18
N ASP A 139 9.97 -9.78 -2.44
CA ASP A 139 10.90 -10.64 -1.71
C ASP A 139 11.57 -11.60 -2.71
N PRO A 140 12.91 -11.51 -2.90
CA PRO A 140 13.60 -12.36 -3.87
C PRO A 140 13.53 -13.86 -3.52
N LYS A 141 13.26 -14.21 -2.24
CA LYS A 141 13.09 -15.61 -1.81
C LYS A 141 11.75 -16.21 -2.24
N TYR A 142 10.79 -15.36 -2.55
CA TYR A 142 9.41 -15.72 -2.87
C TYR A 142 8.94 -15.04 -4.16
N ALA A 143 9.88 -14.79 -5.09
CA ALA A 143 9.60 -14.10 -6.35
C ALA A 143 8.50 -14.78 -7.20
N GLU A 144 8.32 -16.10 -7.05
CA GLU A 144 7.27 -16.85 -7.72
C GLU A 144 5.85 -16.48 -7.28
N TYR A 145 5.69 -15.85 -6.12
CA TYR A 145 4.37 -15.37 -5.67
C TYR A 145 4.03 -13.96 -6.18
N GLY A 146 4.97 -13.32 -6.91
CA GLY A 146 4.78 -12.00 -7.48
C GLY A 146 5.35 -10.86 -6.64
N TYR A 147 4.77 -9.66 -6.75
CA TYR A 147 5.23 -8.47 -6.05
C TYR A 147 4.08 -7.55 -5.65
N VAL A 148 4.35 -6.61 -4.76
CA VAL A 148 3.41 -5.54 -4.39
C VAL A 148 3.87 -4.21 -4.96
N SER A 149 2.94 -3.46 -5.53
CA SER A 149 3.14 -2.08 -5.97
C SER A 149 2.39 -1.15 -5.03
N LEU A 150 3.09 -0.27 -4.32
CA LEU A 150 2.52 0.71 -3.40
C LEU A 150 2.50 2.08 -4.08
N VAL A 151 1.38 2.76 -4.05
CA VAL A 151 1.22 4.11 -4.62
C VAL A 151 0.95 5.09 -3.51
N PHE A 152 1.80 6.08 -3.41
CA PHE A 152 1.72 7.15 -2.41
C PHE A 152 1.46 8.49 -3.08
N ASP A 153 0.67 9.35 -2.45
CA ASP A 153 0.82 10.79 -2.67
C ASP A 153 2.22 11.18 -2.22
N THR A 154 2.90 12.01 -2.98
CA THR A 154 4.27 12.43 -2.64
C THR A 154 4.27 13.53 -1.57
N ASN A 155 3.26 14.40 -1.54
CA ASN A 155 3.23 15.53 -0.61
C ASN A 155 1.80 15.92 -0.17
N PRO A 156 1.41 15.62 1.09
CA PRO A 156 2.18 14.83 2.06
C PRO A 156 2.30 13.36 1.64
N LEU A 157 3.38 12.69 2.08
CA LEU A 157 3.56 11.26 1.80
C LEU A 157 2.42 10.48 2.46
N MET A 158 1.59 9.81 1.65
CA MET A 158 0.43 9.07 2.15
C MET A 158 0.08 7.92 1.21
N LEU A 159 0.00 6.70 1.75
CA LEU A 159 -0.40 5.51 0.98
C LEU A 159 -1.84 5.69 0.47
N ARG A 160 -2.03 5.55 -0.84
CA ARG A 160 -3.33 5.65 -1.52
C ARG A 160 -3.89 4.32 -1.96
N GLN A 161 -3.01 3.49 -2.47
CA GLN A 161 -3.40 2.16 -2.91
C GLN A 161 -2.22 1.23 -2.91
N TRP A 162 -2.52 -0.04 -2.97
CA TRP A 162 -1.53 -1.04 -3.38
C TRP A 162 -2.14 -1.99 -4.41
N VAL A 163 -1.27 -2.53 -5.24
CA VAL A 163 -1.61 -3.55 -6.22
C VAL A 163 -0.81 -4.79 -5.88
N VAL A 164 -1.47 -5.90 -5.70
CA VAL A 164 -0.83 -7.21 -5.63
C VAL A 164 -0.81 -7.76 -7.04
N ILE A 165 0.37 -8.05 -7.53
CA ILE A 165 0.59 -8.75 -8.80
C ILE A 165 1.05 -10.15 -8.40
N ASP A 166 0.23 -11.15 -8.64
CA ASP A 166 0.56 -12.54 -8.30
C ASP A 166 1.51 -13.19 -9.32
N GLY A 167 1.98 -14.41 -9.02
CA GLY A 167 2.91 -15.13 -9.89
C GLY A 167 2.36 -15.48 -11.28
N SER A 168 1.05 -15.37 -11.51
CA SER A 168 0.41 -15.50 -12.83
C SER A 168 0.28 -14.18 -13.58
N GLY A 169 0.64 -13.06 -12.94
CA GLY A 169 0.49 -11.70 -13.45
C GLY A 169 -0.90 -11.11 -13.28
N GLN A 170 -1.80 -11.76 -12.53
CA GLN A 170 -3.10 -11.20 -12.20
C GLN A 170 -2.96 -10.08 -11.16
N GLN A 171 -3.76 -9.04 -11.33
CA GLN A 171 -3.68 -7.84 -10.50
C GLN A 171 -4.92 -7.70 -9.63
N THR A 172 -4.70 -7.53 -8.33
CA THR A 172 -5.72 -7.12 -7.36
C THR A 172 -5.34 -5.76 -6.81
N THR A 173 -6.17 -4.76 -7.02
CA THR A 173 -5.93 -3.40 -6.57
C THR A 173 -6.78 -3.07 -5.36
N ILE A 174 -6.18 -2.58 -4.29
CA ILE A 174 -6.87 -2.05 -3.11
C ILE A 174 -6.66 -0.54 -3.05
N VAL A 175 -7.75 0.22 -3.21
CA VAL A 175 -7.74 1.69 -3.10
C VAL A 175 -8.27 2.09 -1.74
N LEU A 176 -7.46 2.83 -0.98
CA LEU A 176 -7.83 3.38 0.32
C LEU A 176 -8.63 4.67 0.14
N LYS A 177 -9.72 4.82 0.89
CA LYS A 177 -10.58 6.00 0.85
C LYS A 177 -10.37 6.88 2.08
N THR A 178 -10.80 6.41 3.23
CA THR A 178 -10.64 7.09 4.51
C THR A 178 -9.61 6.33 5.33
N ILE A 179 -8.54 7.01 5.75
CA ILE A 179 -7.48 6.38 6.56
C ILE A 179 -7.48 7.04 7.94
N LYS A 180 -7.64 6.24 8.99
CA LYS A 180 -7.54 6.65 10.38
C LYS A 180 -6.32 5.98 11.00
N PRO A 181 -5.14 6.61 10.99
CA PRO A 181 -3.95 6.06 11.63
C PRO A 181 -4.11 6.07 13.15
N ASN A 182 -3.38 5.18 13.81
CA ASN A 182 -3.36 5.03 15.26
C ASN A 182 -4.74 4.76 15.88
N ALA A 183 -5.62 4.08 15.13
CA ALA A 183 -6.94 3.67 15.60
C ALA A 183 -6.86 2.70 16.79
N SER A 184 -7.76 2.85 17.76
CA SER A 184 -7.82 1.94 18.92
C SER A 184 -8.51 0.62 18.53
N ILE A 185 -7.72 -0.36 18.10
CA ILE A 185 -8.22 -1.65 17.61
C ILE A 185 -7.87 -2.75 18.60
N ARG A 186 -8.91 -3.48 19.08
CA ARG A 186 -8.72 -4.63 19.95
C ARG A 186 -8.04 -5.77 19.20
N THR A 187 -7.01 -6.35 19.79
CA THR A 187 -6.25 -7.45 19.16
C THR A 187 -7.11 -8.70 18.90
N SER A 188 -8.18 -8.90 19.68
CA SER A 188 -9.08 -10.05 19.53
C SER A 188 -9.82 -10.10 18.19
N VAL A 189 -10.00 -8.95 17.50
CA VAL A 189 -10.68 -8.92 16.19
C VAL A 189 -9.88 -9.63 15.08
N PHE A 190 -8.57 -9.86 15.32
CA PHE A 190 -7.68 -10.56 14.38
C PHE A 190 -7.53 -12.06 14.70
N ASN A 191 -8.27 -12.60 15.66
CA ASN A 191 -8.10 -13.99 16.08
C ASN A 191 -8.89 -14.94 15.16
N ILE A 192 -8.16 -15.66 14.30
CA ILE A 192 -8.72 -16.60 13.32
C ILE A 192 -9.53 -17.70 14.03
N ARG A 193 -8.99 -18.30 15.10
CA ARG A 193 -9.69 -19.37 15.85
C ARG A 193 -11.00 -18.87 16.47
N SER A 194 -11.00 -17.66 17.02
CA SER A 194 -12.22 -17.06 17.57
C SER A 194 -13.27 -16.77 16.49
N GLU A 195 -12.82 -16.39 15.30
CA GLU A 195 -13.72 -16.19 14.15
C GLU A 195 -14.29 -17.52 13.65
N MET A 196 -13.49 -18.58 13.60
CA MET A 196 -13.94 -19.93 13.26
C MET A 196 -15.03 -20.39 14.20
N ARG A 197 -14.78 -20.33 15.53
CA ARG A 197 -15.79 -20.72 16.54
C ARG A 197 -17.10 -19.93 16.43
N ARG A 198 -17.00 -18.61 16.15
CA ARG A 198 -18.17 -17.74 15.98
C ARG A 198 -19.03 -18.18 14.79
N ARG A 199 -18.40 -18.81 13.77
CA ARG A 199 -19.06 -19.33 12.57
C ARG A 199 -19.42 -20.82 12.66
N GLY A 200 -19.21 -21.45 13.83
CA GLY A 200 -19.55 -22.87 14.04
C GLY A 200 -18.49 -23.85 13.59
N TRP A 201 -17.28 -23.38 13.25
CA TRP A 201 -16.14 -24.26 12.93
C TRP A 201 -15.31 -24.49 14.20
N GLU A 202 -15.26 -25.73 14.66
CA GLU A 202 -14.37 -26.16 15.74
C GLU A 202 -13.08 -26.77 15.13
N GLU A 203 -11.92 -26.47 15.78
CA GLU A 203 -10.62 -27.14 15.49
C GLU A 203 -10.48 -28.35 16.41
#